data_7667af3b3d2416404269ffa52fe7452d
#
_entry.id   7667af3b3d2416404269ffa52fe7452d
#
_cell.length_a   1.000
_cell.length_b   1.000
_cell.length_c   1.000
_cell.angle_alpha   90.00
_cell.angle_beta   90.00
_cell.angle_gamma   90.00
#
_symmetry.space_group_name_H-M   'P 1'
#
loop_
_entity.id
_entity.type
_entity.pdbx_description
1 polymer ?
#
loop_
_entity_poly.entity_id
_entity_poly.type
_entity_poly.pdbx_seq_one_letter_code
_entity_poly.pdbx_strand_id
1 'polypeptide(L)'
;MDLFSFPDEIGPGLAVFHPKGAAVINAMEDYSREMHRKHHYSFVQTPHITKGGLYETSGHLHWYKDGMYPPMHLDEEKDADGNITKPGADYYLKPMNCPMHNLIFKSRQRSYRELPLRLFEFGTVYRYEKSGEVHGLTRVRGLTQDDSHIYCTREQMKDELTSLLTFVLNLLKDFGLTDFYLELST
;
A
#
# COMPACT_ATOMS: atom_id res chain seq x y z
N MET A 1 0.53 -23.50 -15.51
CA MET A 1 -0.86 -23.39 -15.02
C MET A 1 -1.64 -22.22 -15.65
N ASP A 2 -1.05 -21.39 -16.45
CA ASP A 2 -1.69 -20.22 -17.10
C ASP A 2 -2.36 -19.26 -16.10
N LEU A 3 -1.62 -18.89 -15.04
CA LEU A 3 -2.12 -18.01 -14.00
C LEU A 3 -1.76 -16.55 -14.23
N PHE A 4 -0.52 -16.31 -14.69
CA PHE A 4 0.00 -14.97 -14.97
C PHE A 4 1.15 -15.00 -15.97
N SER A 5 1.49 -13.85 -16.52
CA SER A 5 2.66 -13.62 -17.35
C SER A 5 3.33 -12.28 -17.05
N PHE A 6 4.54 -12.10 -17.57
CA PHE A 6 5.28 -10.84 -17.55
C PHE A 6 5.61 -10.46 -19.01
N PRO A 7 4.67 -9.81 -19.73
CA PRO A 7 4.92 -9.40 -21.11
C PRO A 7 6.01 -8.32 -21.17
N ASP A 8 6.94 -8.45 -22.12
CA ASP A 8 8.03 -7.48 -22.31
C ASP A 8 7.51 -6.07 -22.64
N GLU A 9 6.36 -5.99 -23.30
CA GLU A 9 5.69 -4.73 -23.67
C GLU A 9 5.25 -3.90 -22.47
N ILE A 10 4.97 -4.53 -21.34
CA ILE A 10 4.58 -3.85 -20.09
C ILE A 10 5.81 -3.49 -19.26
N GLY A 11 6.86 -4.28 -19.40
CA GLY A 11 8.11 -4.10 -18.68
C GLY A 11 8.24 -5.01 -17.44
N PRO A 12 9.47 -5.12 -16.91
CA PRO A 12 9.79 -6.05 -15.84
C PRO A 12 9.12 -5.70 -14.52
N GLY A 13 8.70 -6.72 -13.79
CA GLY A 13 8.10 -6.56 -12.45
C GLY A 13 6.65 -6.08 -12.42
N LEU A 14 5.95 -6.19 -13.55
CA LEU A 14 4.53 -5.88 -13.69
C LEU A 14 3.81 -7.13 -14.20
N ALA A 15 3.18 -7.86 -13.30
CA ALA A 15 2.48 -9.10 -13.63
C ALA A 15 1.11 -8.84 -14.25
N VAL A 16 0.79 -9.58 -15.30
CA VAL A 16 -0.56 -9.65 -15.87
C VAL A 16 -1.17 -10.97 -15.45
N PHE A 17 -2.24 -10.92 -14.69
CA PHE A 17 -2.95 -12.11 -14.24
C PHE A 17 -4.00 -12.52 -15.26
N HIS A 18 -3.93 -13.78 -15.68
CA HIS A 18 -4.88 -14.40 -16.59
C HIS A 18 -6.17 -14.80 -15.84
N PRO A 19 -7.25 -15.19 -16.52
CA PRO A 19 -8.54 -15.46 -15.87
C PRO A 19 -8.46 -16.41 -14.67
N LYS A 20 -7.66 -17.48 -14.77
CA LYS A 20 -7.47 -18.42 -13.66
C LYS A 20 -6.70 -17.79 -12.48
N GLY A 21 -5.67 -17.00 -12.78
CA GLY A 21 -4.90 -16.27 -11.77
C GLY A 21 -5.74 -15.19 -11.08
N ALA A 22 -6.51 -14.43 -11.85
CA ALA A 22 -7.44 -13.44 -11.33
C ALA A 22 -8.51 -14.08 -10.42
N ALA A 23 -9.03 -15.26 -10.78
CA ALA A 23 -9.97 -16.00 -9.93
C ALA A 23 -9.34 -16.39 -8.57
N VAL A 24 -8.06 -16.81 -8.57
CA VAL A 24 -7.34 -17.11 -7.32
C VAL A 24 -7.16 -15.85 -6.48
N ILE A 25 -6.73 -14.72 -7.08
CA ILE A 25 -6.58 -13.45 -6.36
C ILE A 25 -7.92 -13.03 -5.75
N ASN A 26 -8.99 -13.02 -6.52
CA ASN A 26 -10.33 -12.65 -6.02
C ASN A 26 -10.76 -13.52 -4.83
N ALA A 27 -10.55 -14.83 -4.90
CA ALA A 27 -10.87 -15.73 -3.81
C ALA A 27 -10.06 -15.43 -2.53
N MET A 28 -8.77 -15.13 -2.69
CA MET A 28 -7.89 -14.74 -1.58
C MET A 28 -8.32 -13.39 -0.98
N GLU A 29 -8.62 -12.41 -1.83
CA GLU A 29 -9.09 -11.09 -1.40
C GLU A 29 -10.44 -11.18 -0.67
N ASP A 30 -11.38 -11.96 -1.18
CA ASP A 30 -12.69 -12.14 -0.55
C ASP A 30 -12.55 -12.79 0.83
N TYR A 31 -11.70 -13.80 0.95
CA TYR A 31 -11.38 -14.42 2.23
C TYR A 31 -10.73 -13.42 3.19
N SER A 32 -9.68 -12.71 2.76
CA SER A 32 -9.00 -11.70 3.59
C SER A 32 -9.96 -10.59 4.01
N ARG A 33 -10.83 -10.11 3.10
CA ARG A 33 -11.85 -9.10 3.39
C ARG A 33 -12.83 -9.57 4.47
N GLU A 34 -13.28 -10.82 4.39
CA GLU A 34 -14.17 -11.40 5.40
C GLU A 34 -13.48 -11.48 6.77
N MET A 35 -12.23 -11.94 6.79
CA MET A 35 -11.45 -12.04 8.04
C MET A 35 -11.19 -10.67 8.66
N HIS A 36 -10.84 -9.64 7.89
CA HIS A 36 -10.68 -8.29 8.40
C HIS A 36 -12.00 -7.74 8.97
N ARG A 37 -13.14 -8.02 8.32
CA ARG A 37 -14.46 -7.60 8.82
C ARG A 37 -14.78 -8.27 10.16
N LYS A 38 -14.49 -9.57 10.31
CA LYS A 38 -14.66 -10.29 11.58
C LYS A 38 -13.80 -9.72 12.73
N HIS A 39 -12.64 -9.18 12.38
CA HIS A 39 -11.73 -8.52 13.34
C HIS A 39 -11.96 -7.01 13.47
N HIS A 40 -13.12 -6.52 13.01
CA HIS A 40 -13.56 -5.12 13.16
C HIS A 40 -12.67 -4.08 12.46
N TYR A 41 -12.08 -4.42 11.33
CA TYR A 41 -11.42 -3.46 10.46
C TYR A 41 -12.42 -2.72 9.58
N SER A 42 -12.23 -1.42 9.44
CA SER A 42 -13.00 -0.56 8.53
C SER A 42 -12.31 -0.49 7.18
N PHE A 43 -13.05 -0.87 6.14
CA PHE A 43 -12.52 -0.84 4.77
C PHE A 43 -12.43 0.59 4.26
N VAL A 44 -11.27 0.95 3.70
CA VAL A 44 -11.01 2.23 3.06
C VAL A 44 -10.43 2.01 1.66
N GLN A 45 -10.40 3.07 0.87
CA GLN A 45 -9.78 3.05 -0.46
C GLN A 45 -9.08 4.39 -0.70
N THR A 46 -7.84 4.33 -1.16
CA THR A 46 -7.00 5.51 -1.38
C THR A 46 -6.50 5.62 -2.82
N PRO A 47 -6.26 6.83 -3.33
CA PRO A 47 -5.79 7.03 -4.70
C PRO A 47 -4.37 6.51 -4.88
N HIS A 48 -4.02 6.18 -6.14
CA HIS A 48 -2.70 5.67 -6.51
C HIS A 48 -1.64 6.77 -6.66
N ILE A 49 -2.08 8.00 -6.89
CA ILE A 49 -1.21 9.17 -7.08
C ILE A 49 -1.54 10.25 -6.06
N THR A 50 -0.54 11.04 -5.67
CA THR A 50 -0.71 12.16 -4.77
C THR A 50 0.35 13.24 -4.99
N LYS A 51 0.06 14.46 -4.55
CA LYS A 51 1.02 15.57 -4.57
C LYS A 51 2.23 15.31 -3.68
N GLY A 52 3.40 15.74 -4.13
CA GLY A 52 4.68 15.54 -3.45
C GLY A 52 4.74 16.05 -2.02
N GLY A 53 4.03 17.12 -1.68
CA GLY A 53 4.01 17.69 -0.33
C GLY A 53 3.55 16.71 0.76
N LEU A 54 2.72 15.72 0.44
CA LEU A 54 2.37 14.65 1.38
C LEU A 54 3.58 13.78 1.71
N TYR A 55 4.41 13.46 0.72
CA TYR A 55 5.62 12.65 0.90
C TYR A 55 6.79 13.43 1.50
N GLU A 56 6.82 14.76 1.35
CA GLU A 56 7.71 15.63 2.11
C GLU A 56 7.35 15.59 3.59
N THR A 57 6.08 15.83 3.93
CA THR A 57 5.58 15.81 5.31
C THR A 57 5.79 14.47 6.01
N SER A 58 5.60 13.37 5.31
CA SER A 58 5.76 12.02 5.85
C SER A 58 7.20 11.50 5.81
N GLY A 59 8.15 12.26 5.25
CA GLY A 59 9.56 11.91 5.16
C GLY A 59 9.92 10.91 4.05
N HIS A 60 8.95 10.46 3.24
CA HIS A 60 9.21 9.47 2.19
C HIS A 60 10.20 9.97 1.13
N LEU A 61 10.11 11.24 0.71
CA LEU A 61 11.05 11.83 -0.23
C LEU A 61 12.47 11.97 0.32
N HIS A 62 12.63 11.90 1.64
CA HIS A 62 13.94 11.93 2.27
C HIS A 62 14.57 10.51 2.38
N TRP A 63 13.77 9.51 2.81
CA TRP A 63 14.28 8.18 3.12
C TRP A 63 14.11 7.15 2.01
N TYR A 64 13.11 7.33 1.12
CA TYR A 64 12.68 6.33 0.13
C TYR A 64 12.72 6.84 -1.32
N LYS A 65 13.32 8.02 -1.56
CA LYS A 65 13.32 8.67 -2.88
C LYS A 65 13.80 7.74 -4.00
N ASP A 66 14.85 6.97 -3.74
CA ASP A 66 15.44 6.08 -4.75
C ASP A 66 14.53 4.87 -5.09
N GLY A 67 13.61 4.54 -4.21
CA GLY A 67 12.60 3.49 -4.40
C GLY A 67 11.26 4.02 -4.93
N MET A 68 11.15 5.31 -5.22
CA MET A 68 9.94 5.92 -5.77
C MET A 68 10.10 6.16 -7.28
N TYR A 69 9.01 5.96 -8.03
CA TYR A 69 8.98 6.41 -9.42
C TYR A 69 9.19 7.92 -9.52
N PRO A 70 9.85 8.42 -10.58
CA PRO A 70 9.99 9.86 -10.82
C PRO A 70 8.63 10.55 -10.82
N PRO A 71 8.56 11.82 -10.36
CA PRO A 71 7.30 12.54 -10.34
C PRO A 71 6.77 12.84 -11.75
N MET A 72 5.46 12.92 -11.83
CA MET A 72 4.76 13.51 -12.97
C MET A 72 4.53 15.00 -12.64
N HIS A 73 5.11 15.88 -13.47
CA HIS A 73 4.91 17.31 -13.32
C HIS A 73 3.66 17.75 -14.07
N LEU A 74 2.67 18.27 -13.36
CA LEU A 74 1.34 18.59 -13.90
C LEU A 74 0.94 20.04 -13.57
N ASP A 75 -0.03 20.54 -14.34
CA ASP A 75 -0.70 21.82 -14.09
C ASP A 75 0.20 23.07 -14.23
N GLU A 76 1.35 22.98 -14.90
CA GLU A 76 2.16 24.15 -15.25
C GLU A 76 1.49 24.92 -16.40
N GLU A 77 1.31 26.22 -16.23
CA GLU A 77 0.78 27.11 -17.27
C GLU A 77 1.86 28.10 -17.71
N LYS A 78 1.95 28.34 -19.04
CA LYS A 78 2.89 29.28 -19.65
C LYS A 78 2.15 30.32 -20.47
N ASP A 79 2.70 31.53 -20.54
CA ASP A 79 2.23 32.56 -21.47
C ASP A 79 2.71 32.29 -22.91
N ALA A 80 2.32 33.20 -23.84
CA ALA A 80 2.71 33.10 -25.24
C ALA A 80 4.23 33.22 -25.46
N ASP A 81 4.96 33.81 -24.53
CA ASP A 81 6.40 34.00 -24.56
C ASP A 81 7.16 32.85 -23.88
N GLY A 82 6.44 31.87 -23.34
CA GLY A 82 7.01 30.69 -22.67
C GLY A 82 7.34 30.85 -21.18
N ASN A 83 7.00 32.02 -20.59
CA ASN A 83 7.21 32.22 -19.15
C ASN A 83 6.16 31.48 -18.32
N ILE A 84 6.58 30.89 -17.21
CA ILE A 84 5.69 30.21 -16.30
C ILE A 84 4.77 31.22 -15.60
N THR A 85 3.49 31.18 -15.90
CA THR A 85 2.44 32.01 -15.26
C THR A 85 1.85 31.33 -14.03
N LYS A 86 1.88 29.97 -14.02
CA LYS A 86 1.47 29.19 -12.88
C LYS A 86 2.43 28.01 -12.71
N PRO A 87 3.08 27.88 -11.55
CA PRO A 87 3.96 26.75 -11.30
C PRO A 87 3.14 25.45 -11.24
N GLY A 88 3.69 24.40 -11.86
CA GLY A 88 3.13 23.06 -11.78
C GLY A 88 3.30 22.42 -10.40
N ALA A 89 2.81 21.23 -10.27
CA ALA A 89 2.96 20.39 -9.08
C ALA A 89 3.46 19.00 -9.44
N ASP A 90 4.32 18.46 -8.60
CA ASP A 90 4.80 17.10 -8.73
C ASP A 90 3.83 16.11 -8.09
N TYR A 91 3.42 15.11 -8.87
CA TYR A 91 2.61 13.98 -8.41
C TYR A 91 3.42 12.69 -8.50
N TYR A 92 3.28 11.86 -7.50
CA TYR A 92 3.99 10.59 -7.35
C TYR A 92 3.03 9.41 -7.32
N LEU A 93 3.46 8.28 -7.87
CA LEU A 93 2.85 6.98 -7.57
C LEU A 93 3.16 6.61 -6.11
N LYS A 94 2.19 6.13 -5.37
CA LYS A 94 2.36 5.79 -3.96
C LYS A 94 3.26 4.56 -3.77
N PRO A 95 4.34 4.66 -2.99
CA PRO A 95 5.16 3.50 -2.61
C PRO A 95 4.60 2.75 -1.40
N MET A 96 3.73 3.41 -0.62
CA MET A 96 3.09 2.91 0.61
C MET A 96 1.72 3.57 0.80
N ASN A 97 0.83 2.91 1.55
CA ASN A 97 -0.52 3.42 1.83
C ASN A 97 -0.58 4.27 3.11
N CYS A 98 0.44 4.17 3.99
CA CYS A 98 0.47 4.82 5.31
C CYS A 98 0.11 6.30 5.31
N PRO A 99 0.66 7.17 4.42
CA PRO A 99 0.33 8.59 4.44
C PRO A 99 -1.14 8.89 4.20
N MET A 100 -1.80 8.10 3.32
CA MET A 100 -3.22 8.26 3.02
C MET A 100 -4.11 7.82 4.18
N HIS A 101 -3.78 6.71 4.84
CA HIS A 101 -4.49 6.27 6.04
C HIS A 101 -4.38 7.32 7.17
N ASN A 102 -3.20 7.95 7.32
CA ASN A 102 -3.02 9.07 8.25
C ASN A 102 -3.89 10.29 7.89
N LEU A 103 -4.10 10.58 6.59
CA LEU A 103 -5.05 11.61 6.19
C LEU A 103 -6.49 11.26 6.55
N ILE A 104 -6.89 10.00 6.41
CA ILE A 104 -8.21 9.53 6.85
C ILE A 104 -8.34 9.69 8.36
N PHE A 105 -7.31 9.31 9.13
CA PHE A 105 -7.32 9.52 10.58
C PHE A 105 -7.46 11.01 10.93
N LYS A 106 -6.73 11.89 10.24
CA LYS A 106 -6.71 13.35 10.44
C LYS A 106 -7.97 14.04 9.90
N SER A 107 -8.79 13.42 9.07
CA SER A 107 -9.88 14.07 8.32
C SER A 107 -10.95 14.75 9.20
N ARG A 108 -11.03 14.36 10.46
CA ARG A 108 -11.91 14.96 11.49
C ARG A 108 -11.31 14.86 12.88
N GLN A 109 -11.80 15.66 13.80
CA GLN A 109 -11.49 15.46 15.21
C GLN A 109 -12.07 14.13 15.69
N ARG A 110 -11.27 13.40 16.48
CA ARG A 110 -11.65 12.09 17.03
C ARG A 110 -11.54 12.10 18.54
N SER A 111 -12.48 11.44 19.18
CA SER A 111 -12.37 11.14 20.61
C SER A 111 -11.44 9.95 20.82
N TYR A 112 -10.67 9.94 21.90
CA TYR A 112 -9.90 8.77 22.32
C TYR A 112 -10.78 7.52 22.54
N ARG A 113 -12.07 7.71 22.77
CA ARG A 113 -13.06 6.62 22.92
C ARG A 113 -13.38 5.92 21.61
N GLU A 114 -12.99 6.49 20.48
CA GLU A 114 -13.13 5.87 19.16
C GLU A 114 -11.97 4.91 18.86
N LEU A 115 -10.95 4.88 19.73
CA LEU A 115 -9.81 3.99 19.60
C LEU A 115 -10.06 2.64 20.30
N PRO A 116 -9.55 1.54 19.77
CA PRO A 116 -8.71 1.45 18.58
C PRO A 116 -9.50 1.64 17.28
N LEU A 117 -8.93 2.38 16.35
CA LEU A 117 -9.43 2.50 14.98
C LEU A 117 -8.56 1.65 14.05
N ARG A 118 -9.15 0.68 13.37
CA ARG A 118 -8.47 -0.22 12.46
C ARG A 118 -8.93 0.06 11.03
N LEU A 119 -8.03 0.56 10.19
CA LEU A 119 -8.27 0.82 8.77
C LEU A 119 -7.61 -0.28 7.94
N PHE A 120 -8.27 -0.67 6.85
CA PHE A 120 -7.82 -1.72 5.96
C PHE A 120 -8.16 -1.40 4.51
N GLU A 121 -7.23 -1.66 3.58
CA GLU A 121 -7.50 -1.62 2.14
C GLU A 121 -6.72 -2.70 1.39
N PHE A 122 -7.21 -3.11 0.21
CA PHE A 122 -6.36 -3.71 -0.81
C PHE A 122 -5.65 -2.58 -1.55
N GLY A 123 -4.51 -2.19 -1.01
CA GLY A 123 -3.76 -1.02 -1.47
C GLY A 123 -2.70 -1.40 -2.49
N THR A 124 -2.88 -0.96 -3.75
CA THR A 124 -1.84 -1.13 -4.76
C THR A 124 -0.78 -0.06 -4.59
N VAL A 125 0.47 -0.49 -4.46
CA VAL A 125 1.65 0.36 -4.32
C VAL A 125 2.65 0.12 -5.45
N TYR A 126 3.50 1.11 -5.71
CA TYR A 126 4.45 1.10 -6.81
C TYR A 126 5.84 1.43 -6.30
N ARG A 127 6.81 0.57 -6.60
CA ARG A 127 8.19 0.71 -6.16
C ARG A 127 9.13 0.68 -7.36
N TYR A 128 10.01 1.66 -7.43
CA TYR A 128 11.03 1.71 -8.48
C TYR A 128 12.15 0.74 -8.17
N GLU A 129 11.86 -0.56 -8.38
CA GLU A 129 12.88 -1.61 -8.26
C GLU A 129 13.80 -1.59 -9.47
N LYS A 130 15.11 -1.70 -9.26
CA LYS A 130 16.07 -1.77 -10.35
C LYS A 130 15.86 -3.05 -11.16
N SER A 131 16.14 -3.00 -12.47
CA SER A 131 15.87 -4.12 -13.37
C SER A 131 16.52 -5.44 -12.95
N GLY A 132 17.71 -5.42 -12.35
CA GLY A 132 18.39 -6.60 -11.82
C GLY A 132 17.89 -7.15 -10.48
N GLU A 133 16.98 -6.44 -9.83
CA GLU A 133 16.43 -6.82 -8.52
C GLU A 133 15.04 -7.47 -8.62
N VAL A 134 14.37 -7.28 -9.75
CA VAL A 134 13.03 -7.85 -9.99
C VAL A 134 13.12 -9.36 -10.14
N HIS A 135 12.27 -10.10 -9.42
CA HIS A 135 12.28 -11.56 -9.44
C HIS A 135 10.87 -12.16 -9.26
N GLY A 136 10.33 -12.74 -10.32
CA GLY A 136 9.02 -13.41 -10.31
C GLY A 136 7.93 -12.54 -9.69
N LEU A 137 7.12 -13.11 -8.80
CA LEU A 137 6.13 -12.40 -7.98
C LEU A 137 6.68 -11.95 -6.62
N THR A 138 7.90 -12.33 -6.26
CA THR A 138 8.47 -12.04 -4.93
C THR A 138 9.05 -10.64 -4.82
N ARG A 139 9.54 -10.08 -5.94
CA ARG A 139 10.01 -8.70 -6.00
C ARG A 139 9.55 -8.03 -7.28
N VAL A 140 8.52 -7.23 -7.18
CA VAL A 140 7.78 -6.61 -8.29
C VAL A 140 7.76 -5.10 -8.17
N ARG A 141 7.44 -4.40 -9.26
CA ARG A 141 7.32 -2.94 -9.32
C ARG A 141 5.92 -2.42 -8.99
N GLY A 142 4.91 -3.27 -9.08
CA GLY A 142 3.53 -2.99 -8.68
C GLY A 142 2.93 -4.18 -7.97
N LEU A 143 2.37 -3.98 -6.79
CA LEU A 143 1.74 -5.03 -6.00
C LEU A 143 0.56 -4.49 -5.21
N THR A 144 -0.43 -5.34 -4.99
CA THR A 144 -1.55 -5.05 -4.09
C THR A 144 -1.34 -5.76 -2.76
N GLN A 145 -1.45 -5.01 -1.68
CA GLN A 145 -1.32 -5.52 -0.31
C GLN A 145 -2.68 -5.47 0.38
N ASP A 146 -2.97 -6.45 1.22
CA ASP A 146 -4.01 -6.35 2.23
C ASP A 146 -3.47 -5.55 3.43
N ASP A 147 -3.33 -4.26 3.22
CA ASP A 147 -2.64 -3.35 4.11
C ASP A 147 -3.57 -2.75 5.16
N SER A 148 -3.11 -2.72 6.41
CA SER A 148 -3.90 -2.19 7.51
C SER A 148 -3.08 -1.31 8.45
N HIS A 149 -3.75 -0.30 9.03
CA HIS A 149 -3.18 0.61 10.01
C HIS A 149 -4.10 0.68 11.24
N ILE A 150 -3.51 0.44 12.41
CA ILE A 150 -4.22 0.46 13.69
C ILE A 150 -3.79 1.69 14.46
N TYR A 151 -4.75 2.55 14.79
CA TYR A 151 -4.58 3.71 15.64
C TYR A 151 -5.12 3.37 17.03
N CYS A 152 -4.26 3.35 18.03
CA CYS A 152 -4.61 2.95 19.38
C CYS A 152 -3.90 3.83 20.43
N THR A 153 -4.38 3.81 21.68
CA THR A 153 -3.64 4.39 22.79
C THR A 153 -2.48 3.47 23.19
N ARG A 154 -1.56 4.01 24.01
CA ARG A 154 -0.43 3.23 24.51
C ARG A 154 -0.88 2.03 25.36
N GLU A 155 -1.95 2.21 26.13
CA GLU A 155 -2.53 1.17 26.97
C GLU A 155 -3.15 0.04 26.16
N GLN A 156 -3.74 0.36 24.99
CA GLN A 156 -4.34 -0.61 24.09
C GLN A 156 -3.31 -1.37 23.25
N MET A 157 -2.09 -0.86 23.11
CA MET A 157 -1.09 -1.37 22.15
C MET A 157 -0.78 -2.85 22.35
N LYS A 158 -0.65 -3.32 23.58
CA LYS A 158 -0.36 -4.73 23.88
C LYS A 158 -1.45 -5.66 23.36
N ASP A 159 -2.69 -5.33 23.61
CA ASP A 159 -3.84 -6.15 23.22
C ASP A 159 -4.03 -6.12 21.70
N GLU A 160 -3.83 -4.96 21.07
CA GLU A 160 -3.88 -4.82 19.62
C GLU A 160 -2.79 -5.63 18.92
N LEU A 161 -1.54 -5.59 19.41
CA LEU A 161 -0.44 -6.39 18.86
C LEU A 161 -0.69 -7.89 19.03
N THR A 162 -1.21 -8.33 20.18
CA THR A 162 -1.55 -9.73 20.41
C THR A 162 -2.66 -10.20 19.48
N SER A 163 -3.70 -9.39 19.32
CA SER A 163 -4.81 -9.68 18.40
C SER A 163 -4.34 -9.73 16.95
N LEU A 164 -3.53 -8.75 16.53
CA LEU A 164 -2.98 -8.68 15.18
C LEU A 164 -2.10 -9.90 14.88
N LEU A 165 -1.20 -10.27 15.80
CA LEU A 165 -0.32 -11.43 15.61
C LEU A 165 -1.15 -12.72 15.46
N THR A 166 -2.14 -12.91 16.33
CA THR A 166 -3.04 -14.07 16.24
C THR A 166 -3.78 -14.10 14.91
N PHE A 167 -4.30 -12.96 14.46
CA PHE A 167 -4.98 -12.81 13.18
C PHE A 167 -4.06 -13.19 12.00
N VAL A 168 -2.84 -12.64 11.95
CA VAL A 168 -1.87 -12.90 10.86
C VAL A 168 -1.47 -14.37 10.83
N LEU A 169 -1.17 -14.97 11.99
CA LEU A 169 -0.78 -16.38 12.08
C LEU A 169 -1.90 -17.32 11.59
N ASN A 170 -3.15 -17.02 11.93
CA ASN A 170 -4.30 -17.79 11.44
C ASN A 170 -4.46 -17.64 9.93
N LEU A 171 -4.35 -16.43 9.41
CA LEU A 171 -4.44 -16.16 7.97
C LEU A 171 -3.37 -16.92 7.18
N LEU A 172 -2.11 -16.88 7.63
CA LEU A 172 -1.02 -17.63 7.01
C LEU A 172 -1.28 -19.14 7.03
N LYS A 173 -1.74 -19.66 8.16
CA LYS A 173 -2.09 -21.08 8.30
C LYS A 173 -3.20 -21.49 7.33
N ASP A 174 -4.24 -20.68 7.18
CA ASP A 174 -5.36 -20.94 6.29
C ASP A 174 -4.94 -20.93 4.81
N PHE A 175 -3.89 -20.19 4.46
CA PHE A 175 -3.25 -20.24 3.14
C PHE A 175 -2.20 -21.38 3.00
N GLY A 176 -2.05 -22.22 4.02
CA GLY A 176 -1.10 -23.33 4.01
C GLY A 176 0.35 -22.93 4.27
N LEU A 177 0.60 -21.70 4.68
CA LEU A 177 1.93 -21.18 5.03
C LEU A 177 2.20 -21.47 6.50
N THR A 178 2.78 -22.65 6.79
CA THR A 178 3.02 -23.14 8.16
C THR A 178 4.48 -23.16 8.56
N ASP A 179 5.40 -23.02 7.60
CA ASP A 179 6.85 -23.02 7.82
C ASP A 179 7.39 -21.58 7.73
N PHE A 180 7.49 -20.92 8.87
CA PHE A 180 8.02 -19.57 9.00
C PHE A 180 8.56 -19.34 10.41
N TYR A 181 9.39 -18.32 10.57
CA TYR A 181 9.83 -17.82 11.88
C TYR A 181 9.41 -16.35 12.05
N LEU A 182 9.30 -15.94 13.30
CA LEU A 182 9.02 -14.55 13.66
C LEU A 182 10.32 -13.87 14.08
N GLU A 183 10.55 -12.68 13.57
CA GLU A 183 11.68 -11.84 13.91
C GLU A 183 11.23 -10.45 14.35
N LEU A 184 11.75 -9.98 15.47
CA LEU A 184 11.54 -8.61 15.93
C LEU A 184 12.65 -7.73 15.36
N SER A 185 12.26 -6.82 14.47
CA SER A 185 13.19 -5.80 13.97
C SER A 185 13.36 -4.69 15.01
N THR A 186 14.61 -4.43 15.41
CA THR A 186 14.99 -3.40 16.40
C THR A 186 15.85 -2.33 15.76
#